data_d0f1c558717bdfd62062695a1441216c
#
_entry.id   d0f1c558717bdfd62062695a1441216c
#
_cell.length_a   1.000
_cell.length_b   1.000
_cell.length_c   1.000
_cell.angle_alpha   90.00
_cell.angle_beta   90.00
_cell.angle_gamma   90.00
#
_symmetry.space_group_name_H-M   'P 1'
#
loop_
_entity.id
_entity.type
_entity.pdbx_description
1 polymer ?
#
loop_
_entity_poly.entity_id
_entity_poly.type
_entity_poly.pdbx_seq_one_letter_code
_entity_poly.pdbx_strand_id
1 'polypeptide(L)'
;AGVSNPCIKHFSGRVPSLGICMGLQSITVAFGGVVDGAGEIYHGKTSDMYHDGRGLFAGLPASEPITATRYHSLCANIESLPDVLVQTSHVDSGIIMGIRHKKFTIESVQYHPESVMSEHGHDMMRNFLSWRGGTWEENPHAQVYAVTLPSESILSRIYHQRRIDVEQAQAIPGRSLADLEKSLALHLDPAQIDFPRRLLQGTEPSVPGVMAEIKRASPSKGNIALHAHAGEQALAYAQSGANVISVLTEPTWFKGTIEDLALVRHAVERIPNRPAILRKDFIVHEYQIAEARLAGADTILLIVAMLDDITRHRLYAYS
;
A
#
# COMPACT_ATOMS: atom_id res chain seq x y z
N ALA A 1 13.19 -16.21 22.80
CA ALA A 1 14.27 -16.55 21.86
C ALA A 1 15.56 -17.05 22.54
N GLY A 2 15.59 -17.23 23.88
CA GLY A 2 16.73 -17.82 24.60
C GLY A 2 18.06 -17.15 24.25
N VAL A 3 19.03 -17.94 23.81
CA VAL A 3 20.37 -17.50 23.42
C VAL A 3 20.46 -16.91 22.00
N SER A 4 19.40 -16.97 21.18
CA SER A 4 19.46 -16.57 19.77
C SER A 4 19.83 -15.10 19.59
N ASN A 5 19.19 -14.18 20.32
CA ASN A 5 19.48 -12.74 20.20
C ASN A 5 20.91 -12.39 20.62
N PRO A 6 21.45 -12.87 21.76
CA PRO A 6 22.86 -12.71 22.11
C PRO A 6 23.82 -13.30 21.04
N CYS A 7 23.53 -14.47 20.49
CA CYS A 7 24.33 -15.08 19.42
C CYS A 7 24.35 -14.22 18.16
N ILE A 8 23.19 -13.77 17.70
CA ILE A 8 23.09 -12.90 16.53
C ILE A 8 23.97 -11.65 16.72
N LYS A 9 23.84 -10.97 17.86
CA LYS A 9 24.65 -9.79 18.17
C LYS A 9 26.15 -10.10 18.23
N HIS A 10 26.53 -11.23 18.83
CA HIS A 10 27.92 -11.63 18.97
C HIS A 10 28.58 -11.94 17.62
N PHE A 11 27.87 -12.62 16.71
CA PHE A 11 28.41 -13.06 15.42
C PHE A 11 28.21 -12.04 14.29
N SER A 12 27.40 -10.99 14.51
CA SER A 12 27.22 -9.91 13.54
C SER A 12 28.55 -9.30 13.11
N GLY A 13 28.77 -9.22 11.79
CA GLY A 13 30.02 -8.72 11.21
C GLY A 13 31.22 -9.64 11.33
N ARG A 14 31.04 -10.89 11.77
CA ARG A 14 32.12 -11.87 11.94
C ARG A 14 31.97 -13.07 11.01
N VAL A 15 30.75 -13.60 10.91
CA VAL A 15 30.42 -14.75 10.08
C VAL A 15 29.09 -14.56 9.36
N PRO A 16 28.88 -15.20 8.20
CA PRO A 16 27.58 -15.21 7.55
C PRO A 16 26.52 -15.82 8.45
N SER A 17 25.33 -15.26 8.46
CA SER A 17 24.22 -15.74 9.28
C SER A 17 22.92 -15.78 8.47
N LEU A 18 22.23 -16.91 8.50
CA LEU A 18 20.93 -17.11 7.90
C LEU A 18 19.89 -17.41 8.99
N GLY A 19 18.82 -16.61 9.01
CA GLY A 19 17.68 -16.83 9.89
C GLY A 19 16.49 -17.44 9.12
N ILE A 20 15.92 -18.53 9.63
CA ILE A 20 14.71 -19.14 9.04
C ILE A 20 13.58 -19.05 10.06
N CYS A 21 12.41 -18.59 9.63
CA CYS A 21 11.18 -18.45 10.42
C CYS A 21 11.40 -17.67 11.74
N MET A 22 11.47 -18.31 12.87
CA MET A 22 11.81 -17.67 14.15
C MET A 22 13.20 -17.00 14.11
N GLY A 23 14.09 -17.41 13.20
CA GLY A 23 15.38 -16.76 12.97
C GLY A 23 15.24 -15.34 12.43
N LEU A 24 14.31 -15.11 11.50
CA LEU A 24 13.98 -13.76 11.03
C LEU A 24 13.45 -12.91 12.19
N GLN A 25 12.53 -13.44 12.99
CA GLN A 25 11.97 -12.72 14.14
C GLN A 25 13.05 -12.38 15.17
N SER A 26 13.97 -13.31 15.42
CA SER A 26 15.11 -13.07 16.31
C SER A 26 16.07 -12.01 15.79
N ILE A 27 16.36 -12.00 14.49
CA ILE A 27 17.18 -10.95 13.85
C ILE A 27 16.50 -9.60 13.96
N THR A 28 15.20 -9.52 13.64
CA THR A 28 14.40 -8.29 13.79
C THR A 28 14.54 -7.70 15.19
N VAL A 29 14.28 -8.51 16.21
CA VAL A 29 14.35 -8.10 17.63
C VAL A 29 15.79 -7.76 18.04
N ALA A 30 16.79 -8.53 17.60
CA ALA A 30 18.19 -8.29 17.92
C ALA A 30 18.68 -6.92 17.46
N PHE A 31 18.16 -6.39 16.35
CA PHE A 31 18.48 -5.06 15.81
C PHE A 31 17.50 -3.96 16.22
N GLY A 32 16.51 -4.26 17.08
CA GLY A 32 15.62 -3.26 17.69
C GLY A 32 14.25 -3.12 17.04
N GLY A 33 13.89 -3.99 16.09
CA GLY A 33 12.56 -4.03 15.49
C GLY A 33 11.55 -4.78 16.35
N VAL A 34 10.29 -4.69 15.98
CA VAL A 34 9.15 -5.35 16.65
C VAL A 34 8.65 -6.53 15.82
N VAL A 35 8.21 -7.58 16.49
CA VAL A 35 7.55 -8.76 15.91
C VAL A 35 6.13 -8.80 16.45
N ASP A 36 5.16 -8.74 15.54
CA ASP A 36 3.73 -8.69 15.83
C ASP A 36 2.97 -9.84 15.16
N GLY A 37 1.66 -9.90 15.42
CA GLY A 37 0.75 -10.78 14.71
C GLY A 37 0.73 -10.47 13.22
N ALA A 38 0.87 -11.47 12.36
CA ALA A 38 0.86 -11.34 10.91
C ALA A 38 -0.54 -10.96 10.33
N GLY A 39 -1.58 -10.93 11.17
CA GLY A 39 -2.96 -10.73 10.72
C GLY A 39 -3.57 -11.98 10.05
N GLU A 40 -2.76 -13.00 9.82
CA GLU A 40 -3.14 -14.29 9.23
C GLU A 40 -2.35 -15.42 9.87
N ILE A 41 -2.93 -16.63 9.86
CA ILE A 41 -2.32 -17.83 10.43
C ILE A 41 -2.08 -18.84 9.32
N TYR A 42 -0.82 -19.21 9.12
CA TYR A 42 -0.42 -20.22 8.15
C TYR A 42 0.25 -21.41 8.83
N HIS A 43 -0.23 -22.61 8.52
CA HIS A 43 0.35 -23.87 8.98
C HIS A 43 0.44 -24.84 7.81
N GLY A 44 1.63 -24.96 7.18
CA GLY A 44 1.87 -25.86 6.06
C GLY A 44 1.18 -25.48 4.75
N LYS A 45 0.86 -24.21 4.58
CA LYS A 45 0.28 -23.68 3.34
C LYS A 45 1.34 -22.91 2.57
N THR A 46 1.20 -22.90 1.26
CA THR A 46 2.05 -22.11 0.37
C THR A 46 1.45 -20.74 0.09
N SER A 47 2.31 -19.79 -0.26
CA SER A 47 1.94 -18.46 -0.77
C SER A 47 2.91 -18.04 -1.86
N ASP A 48 2.43 -17.23 -2.78
CA ASP A 48 3.26 -16.56 -3.77
C ASP A 48 4.05 -15.45 -3.07
N MET A 49 5.37 -15.44 -3.28
CA MET A 49 6.30 -14.54 -2.63
C MET A 49 7.15 -13.81 -3.67
N TYR A 50 7.23 -12.51 -3.54
CA TYR A 50 8.07 -11.63 -4.36
C TYR A 50 9.38 -11.33 -3.64
N HIS A 51 10.49 -11.21 -4.38
CA HIS A 51 11.82 -11.00 -3.83
C HIS A 51 12.66 -10.04 -4.67
N ASP A 52 13.75 -9.52 -4.08
CA ASP A 52 14.61 -8.52 -4.69
C ASP A 52 15.68 -9.08 -5.66
N GLY A 53 15.77 -10.39 -5.84
CA GLY A 53 16.73 -11.06 -6.71
C GLY A 53 18.18 -10.99 -6.24
N ARG A 54 18.44 -10.67 -4.96
CA ARG A 54 19.78 -10.39 -4.41
C ARG A 54 20.05 -11.22 -3.16
N GLY A 55 21.32 -11.29 -2.76
CA GLY A 55 21.72 -12.02 -1.56
C GLY A 55 21.29 -13.47 -1.65
N LEU A 56 20.40 -13.90 -0.78
CA LEU A 56 19.83 -15.26 -0.77
C LEU A 56 19.12 -15.60 -2.08
N PHE A 57 18.52 -14.59 -2.75
CA PHE A 57 17.76 -14.74 -3.99
C PHE A 57 18.59 -14.47 -5.25
N ALA A 58 19.92 -14.32 -5.13
CA ALA A 58 20.79 -14.06 -6.28
C ALA A 58 20.68 -15.17 -7.33
N GLY A 59 20.40 -14.77 -8.59
CA GLY A 59 20.22 -15.68 -9.73
C GLY A 59 18.86 -16.34 -9.85
N LEU A 60 17.93 -16.04 -8.94
CA LEU A 60 16.54 -16.48 -9.08
C LEU A 60 15.72 -15.50 -9.95
N PRO A 61 14.66 -15.97 -10.64
CA PRO A 61 13.77 -15.11 -11.42
C PRO A 61 13.08 -14.08 -10.51
N ALA A 62 13.38 -12.79 -10.68
CA ALA A 62 12.78 -11.72 -9.88
C ALA A 62 11.50 -11.12 -10.50
N SER A 63 11.16 -11.51 -11.74
CA SER A 63 9.99 -11.03 -12.48
C SER A 63 8.69 -11.75 -12.14
N GLU A 64 8.78 -12.91 -11.51
CA GLU A 64 7.66 -13.77 -11.15
C GLU A 64 7.74 -14.13 -9.66
N PRO A 65 6.60 -14.31 -8.99
CA PRO A 65 6.60 -14.78 -7.61
C PRO A 65 7.08 -16.23 -7.55
N ILE A 66 7.72 -16.62 -6.44
CA ILE A 66 8.06 -18.00 -6.13
C ILE A 66 7.17 -18.55 -5.03
N THR A 67 6.86 -19.83 -5.08
CA THR A 67 6.05 -20.50 -4.07
C THR A 67 6.86 -20.72 -2.79
N ALA A 68 6.33 -20.27 -1.64
CA ALA A 68 6.97 -20.40 -0.33
C ALA A 68 6.05 -21.04 0.71
N THR A 69 6.55 -22.04 1.43
CA THR A 69 5.81 -22.74 2.50
C THR A 69 5.89 -21.97 3.80
N ARG A 70 4.74 -21.70 4.40
CA ARG A 70 4.61 -20.87 5.61
C ARG A 70 4.10 -21.67 6.81
N TYR A 71 4.71 -21.43 7.99
CA TYR A 71 4.32 -21.98 9.29
C TYR A 71 4.41 -20.90 10.36
N HIS A 72 3.69 -19.78 10.20
CA HIS A 72 3.78 -18.67 11.13
C HIS A 72 2.47 -17.92 11.31
N SER A 73 2.31 -17.30 12.47
CA SER A 73 1.27 -16.33 12.82
C SER A 73 1.86 -14.99 13.27
N LEU A 74 3.19 -14.91 13.38
CA LEU A 74 3.95 -13.72 13.72
C LEU A 74 4.86 -13.33 12.55
N CYS A 75 5.13 -12.03 12.39
CA CYS A 75 6.06 -11.50 11.39
C CYS A 75 6.77 -10.24 11.92
N ALA A 76 7.84 -9.84 11.24
CA ALA A 76 8.46 -8.53 11.48
C ALA A 76 7.49 -7.43 11.07
N ASN A 77 7.34 -6.42 11.94
CA ASN A 77 6.51 -5.25 11.65
C ASN A 77 7.29 -4.27 10.77
N ILE A 78 6.73 -3.96 9.60
CA ILE A 78 7.37 -3.08 8.60
C ILE A 78 7.56 -1.64 9.11
N GLU A 79 6.63 -1.12 9.91
CA GLU A 79 6.67 0.24 10.43
C GLU A 79 7.77 0.44 11.48
N SER A 80 8.17 -0.65 12.16
CA SER A 80 9.23 -0.65 13.16
C SER A 80 10.53 -1.30 12.68
N LEU A 81 10.64 -1.60 11.36
CA LEU A 81 11.85 -2.23 10.83
C LEU A 81 13.03 -1.25 10.96
N PRO A 82 14.11 -1.62 11.70
CA PRO A 82 15.24 -0.71 11.92
C PRO A 82 15.94 -0.33 10.62
N ASP A 83 16.49 0.88 10.55
CA ASP A 83 17.20 1.41 9.36
C ASP A 83 18.38 0.55 8.90
N VAL A 84 18.95 -0.26 9.77
CA VAL A 84 20.05 -1.17 9.43
C VAL A 84 19.58 -2.43 8.69
N LEU A 85 18.28 -2.70 8.68
CA LEU A 85 17.65 -3.80 7.99
C LEU A 85 16.91 -3.31 6.74
N VAL A 86 16.78 -4.17 5.74
CA VAL A 86 15.98 -3.93 4.53
C VAL A 86 15.12 -5.14 4.25
N GLN A 87 13.89 -4.91 3.84
CA GLN A 87 13.00 -5.97 3.36
C GLN A 87 13.54 -6.52 2.03
N THR A 88 13.63 -7.84 1.90
CA THR A 88 14.12 -8.53 0.70
C THR A 88 13.04 -9.33 -0.01
N SER A 89 11.99 -9.71 0.71
CA SER A 89 10.84 -10.41 0.13
C SER A 89 9.54 -10.16 0.92
N HIS A 90 8.41 -10.32 0.22
CA HIS A 90 7.06 -10.13 0.78
C HIS A 90 6.03 -10.98 0.04
N VAL A 91 4.86 -11.19 0.63
CA VAL A 91 3.65 -11.71 -0.03
C VAL A 91 2.73 -10.55 -0.44
N ASP A 92 1.69 -10.83 -1.25
CA ASP A 92 0.73 -9.82 -1.73
C ASP A 92 0.10 -8.96 -0.62
N SER A 93 -0.14 -9.54 0.55
CA SER A 93 -0.66 -8.79 1.71
C SER A 93 0.34 -7.78 2.30
N GLY A 94 1.59 -7.72 1.78
CA GLY A 94 2.65 -6.84 2.25
C GLY A 94 3.41 -7.35 3.47
N ILE A 95 3.08 -8.54 3.98
CA ILE A 95 3.79 -9.15 5.11
C ILE A 95 5.23 -9.43 4.70
N ILE A 96 6.17 -9.02 5.56
CA ILE A 96 7.60 -9.28 5.38
C ILE A 96 7.87 -10.78 5.38
N MET A 97 8.47 -11.27 4.29
CA MET A 97 8.89 -12.66 4.12
C MET A 97 10.41 -12.84 4.10
N GLY A 98 11.16 -11.73 4.05
CA GLY A 98 12.61 -11.73 4.13
C GLY A 98 13.16 -10.37 4.54
N ILE A 99 14.27 -10.38 5.26
CA ILE A 99 15.04 -9.18 5.62
C ILE A 99 16.53 -9.45 5.49
N ARG A 100 17.30 -8.38 5.19
CA ARG A 100 18.76 -8.37 5.08
C ARG A 100 19.34 -7.22 5.88
N HIS A 101 20.47 -7.46 6.56
CA HIS A 101 21.24 -6.37 7.15
C HIS A 101 22.03 -5.63 6.07
N LYS A 102 21.98 -4.30 6.06
CA LYS A 102 22.59 -3.47 4.99
C LYS A 102 24.09 -3.60 4.88
N LYS A 103 24.78 -3.92 5.95
CA LYS A 103 26.25 -4.01 6.01
C LYS A 103 26.77 -5.42 6.25
N PHE A 104 26.22 -6.11 7.24
CA PHE A 104 26.71 -7.42 7.66
C PHE A 104 26.10 -8.53 6.81
N THR A 105 26.85 -9.61 6.63
CA THR A 105 26.40 -10.81 5.89
C THR A 105 25.36 -11.58 6.71
N ILE A 106 24.20 -10.93 6.90
CA ILE A 106 23.05 -11.45 7.62
C ILE A 106 21.80 -11.29 6.76
N GLU A 107 21.14 -12.40 6.48
CA GLU A 107 19.87 -12.42 5.77
C GLU A 107 18.93 -13.45 6.42
N SER A 108 17.63 -13.28 6.23
CA SER A 108 16.67 -14.19 6.83
C SER A 108 15.35 -14.20 6.08
N VAL A 109 14.63 -15.33 6.22
CA VAL A 109 13.32 -15.55 5.61
C VAL A 109 12.31 -16.01 6.66
N GLN A 110 11.04 -15.62 6.50
CA GLN A 110 9.94 -15.97 7.41
C GLN A 110 9.33 -17.33 7.06
N TYR A 111 9.49 -17.78 5.86
CA TYR A 111 9.02 -19.07 5.35
C TYR A 111 10.10 -20.16 5.52
N HIS A 112 9.78 -21.36 5.06
CA HIS A 112 10.64 -22.55 5.17
C HIS A 112 11.18 -22.95 3.79
N PRO A 113 12.36 -22.45 3.37
CA PRO A 113 12.97 -22.81 2.08
C PRO A 113 13.39 -24.28 2.02
N GLU A 114 13.59 -24.92 3.16
CA GLU A 114 13.90 -26.36 3.26
C GLU A 114 12.70 -27.27 3.00
N SER A 115 11.48 -26.74 2.97
CA SER A 115 10.27 -27.51 2.70
C SER A 115 10.22 -27.95 1.24
N VAL A 116 9.77 -29.19 1.01
CA VAL A 116 9.61 -29.74 -0.36
C VAL A 116 8.61 -28.96 -1.22
N MET A 117 7.72 -28.19 -0.60
CA MET A 117 6.74 -27.36 -1.28
C MET A 117 7.24 -25.92 -1.51
N SER A 118 8.45 -25.59 -1.09
CA SER A 118 9.07 -24.30 -1.39
C SER A 118 9.93 -24.42 -2.64
N GLU A 119 9.72 -23.51 -3.59
CA GLU A 119 10.53 -23.43 -4.80
C GLU A 119 11.90 -22.83 -4.51
N HIS A 120 12.91 -23.22 -5.28
CA HIS A 120 14.28 -22.71 -5.22
C HIS A 120 15.00 -22.80 -3.86
N GLY A 121 14.49 -23.60 -2.91
CA GLY A 121 15.12 -23.73 -1.59
C GLY A 121 16.58 -24.19 -1.65
N HIS A 122 16.93 -25.12 -2.54
CA HIS A 122 18.31 -25.58 -2.75
C HIS A 122 19.21 -24.46 -3.30
N ASP A 123 18.71 -23.62 -4.20
CA ASP A 123 19.46 -22.50 -4.77
C ASP A 123 19.75 -21.44 -3.72
N MET A 124 18.77 -21.13 -2.87
CA MET A 124 18.95 -20.24 -1.73
C MET A 124 20.00 -20.77 -0.74
N MET A 125 19.95 -22.06 -0.41
CA MET A 125 20.95 -22.69 0.47
C MET A 125 22.33 -22.65 -0.18
N ARG A 126 22.44 -22.88 -1.48
CA ARG A 126 23.71 -22.78 -2.24
C ARG A 126 24.24 -21.36 -2.19
N ASN A 127 23.37 -20.36 -2.36
CA ASN A 127 23.76 -18.95 -2.24
C ASN A 127 24.33 -18.66 -0.86
N PHE A 128 23.62 -19.03 0.21
CA PHE A 128 24.09 -18.86 1.58
C PHE A 128 25.45 -19.53 1.84
N LEU A 129 25.62 -20.79 1.42
CA LEU A 129 26.85 -21.55 1.62
C LEU A 129 28.05 -20.98 0.82
N SER A 130 27.82 -20.14 -0.17
CA SER A 130 28.85 -19.45 -0.93
C SER A 130 29.38 -18.20 -0.22
N TRP A 131 28.69 -17.69 0.79
CA TRP A 131 29.07 -16.45 1.47
C TRP A 131 30.28 -16.64 2.38
N ARG A 132 31.09 -15.58 2.48
CA ARG A 132 32.31 -15.53 3.29
C ARG A 132 32.34 -14.27 4.11
N GLY A 133 33.08 -14.28 5.22
CA GLY A 133 33.32 -13.12 6.06
C GLY A 133 32.08 -12.57 6.74
N GLY A 134 32.20 -11.39 7.30
CA GLY A 134 31.17 -10.75 8.10
C GLY A 134 30.42 -9.60 7.41
N THR A 135 30.86 -9.19 6.21
CA THR A 135 30.26 -8.06 5.48
C THR A 135 29.91 -8.42 4.03
N TRP A 136 28.99 -7.67 3.43
CA TRP A 136 28.62 -7.85 2.02
C TRP A 136 29.72 -7.45 1.04
N GLU A 137 30.66 -6.59 1.44
CA GLU A 137 31.81 -6.22 0.64
C GLU A 137 32.71 -7.43 0.31
N GLU A 138 32.71 -8.42 1.20
CA GLU A 138 33.42 -9.69 1.02
C GLU A 138 32.67 -10.67 0.09
N ASN A 139 31.45 -10.32 -0.34
CA ASN A 139 30.55 -11.17 -1.14
C ASN A 139 29.99 -10.44 -2.37
N PRO A 140 30.82 -9.95 -3.30
CA PRO A 140 30.35 -9.15 -4.45
C PRO A 140 29.41 -9.96 -5.37
N HIS A 141 29.52 -11.27 -5.40
CA HIS A 141 28.66 -12.16 -6.18
C HIS A 141 27.22 -12.21 -5.66
N ALA A 142 26.97 -11.85 -4.39
CA ALA A 142 25.63 -11.74 -3.83
C ALA A 142 24.84 -10.53 -4.35
N GLN A 143 25.47 -9.63 -5.11
CA GLN A 143 24.88 -8.46 -5.78
C GLN A 143 24.11 -7.50 -4.84
N VAL A 144 24.41 -7.52 -3.55
CA VAL A 144 23.65 -6.78 -2.52
C VAL A 144 23.74 -5.26 -2.72
N TYR A 145 24.87 -4.77 -3.26
CA TYR A 145 25.10 -3.34 -3.48
C TYR A 145 24.62 -2.78 -4.84
N ALA A 146 24.06 -3.62 -5.72
CA ALA A 146 23.49 -3.10 -6.95
C ALA A 146 22.19 -2.35 -6.64
N VAL A 147 22.25 -1.03 -6.76
CA VAL A 147 21.14 -0.07 -6.70
C VAL A 147 19.96 -0.54 -5.84
N THR A 148 19.89 -0.05 -4.62
CA THR A 148 18.68 -0.13 -3.81
C THR A 148 17.56 0.57 -4.58
N LEU A 149 16.75 -0.21 -5.32
CA LEU A 149 15.39 0.21 -5.52
C LEU A 149 14.77 0.19 -4.11
N PRO A 150 14.20 1.28 -3.62
CA PRO A 150 13.43 1.24 -2.39
C PRO A 150 12.40 0.10 -2.54
N SER A 151 12.21 -0.72 -1.51
CA SER A 151 11.01 -1.57 -1.47
C SER A 151 9.84 -0.65 -1.79
N GLU A 152 9.11 -0.92 -2.86
CA GLU A 152 7.98 -0.06 -3.21
C GLU A 152 7.06 -0.03 -2.01
N SER A 153 6.96 1.14 -1.41
CA SER A 153 6.00 1.33 -0.32
C SER A 153 4.62 0.96 -0.85
N ILE A 154 3.72 0.48 0.00
CA ILE A 154 2.33 0.25 -0.42
C ILE A 154 1.76 1.48 -1.14
N LEU A 155 2.18 2.67 -0.73
CA LEU A 155 1.83 3.93 -1.35
C LEU A 155 2.36 4.03 -2.79
N SER A 156 3.61 3.64 -3.05
CA SER A 156 4.18 3.62 -4.41
C SER A 156 3.49 2.60 -5.31
N ARG A 157 3.15 1.43 -4.77
CA ARG A 157 2.38 0.39 -5.49
C ARG A 157 0.99 0.90 -5.88
N ILE A 158 0.28 1.53 -4.96
CA ILE A 158 -1.02 2.14 -5.24
C ILE A 158 -0.88 3.21 -6.31
N TYR A 159 0.12 4.09 -6.20
CA TYR A 159 0.38 5.14 -7.17
C TYR A 159 0.65 4.58 -8.57
N HIS A 160 1.49 3.54 -8.67
CA HIS A 160 1.79 2.90 -9.94
C HIS A 160 0.53 2.26 -10.55
N GLN A 161 -0.24 1.51 -9.77
CA GLN A 161 -1.49 0.89 -10.22
C GLN A 161 -2.50 1.95 -10.69
N ARG A 162 -2.64 3.06 -9.95
CA ARG A 162 -3.57 4.14 -10.35
C ARG A 162 -3.22 4.77 -11.70
N ARG A 163 -1.94 4.85 -12.05
CA ARG A 163 -1.53 5.30 -13.40
C ARG A 163 -2.01 4.33 -14.47
N ILE A 164 -1.83 3.04 -14.24
CA ILE A 164 -2.33 1.99 -15.16
C ILE A 164 -3.86 2.06 -15.29
N ASP A 165 -4.57 2.17 -14.17
CA ASP A 165 -6.04 2.25 -14.17
C ASP A 165 -6.55 3.46 -14.97
N VAL A 166 -5.90 4.62 -14.83
CA VAL A 166 -6.23 5.85 -15.57
C VAL A 166 -5.96 5.71 -17.06
N GLU A 167 -4.82 5.09 -17.44
CA GLU A 167 -4.52 4.80 -18.85
C GLU A 167 -5.57 3.87 -19.47
N GLN A 168 -5.95 2.81 -18.76
CA GLN A 168 -6.98 1.88 -19.20
C GLN A 168 -8.36 2.55 -19.33
N ALA A 169 -8.73 3.38 -18.36
CA ALA A 169 -9.99 4.11 -18.39
C ALA A 169 -10.07 5.08 -19.57
N GLN A 170 -8.99 5.79 -19.88
CA GLN A 170 -8.91 6.70 -21.02
C GLN A 170 -8.90 6.00 -22.37
N ALA A 171 -8.49 4.73 -22.44
CA ALA A 171 -8.50 3.93 -23.65
C ALA A 171 -9.92 3.48 -24.06
N ILE A 172 -10.91 3.59 -23.19
CA ILE A 172 -12.29 3.27 -23.50
C ILE A 172 -12.87 4.36 -24.42
N PRO A 173 -13.46 4.01 -25.58
CA PRO A 173 -14.04 5.00 -26.49
C PRO A 173 -15.08 5.90 -25.79
N GLY A 174 -14.95 7.21 -25.97
CA GLY A 174 -15.82 8.22 -25.35
C GLY A 174 -15.48 8.55 -23.90
N ARG A 175 -14.36 8.05 -23.37
CA ARG A 175 -13.89 8.30 -21.99
C ARG A 175 -12.49 8.90 -21.93
N SER A 176 -11.97 9.46 -23.00
CA SER A 176 -10.71 10.19 -22.93
C SER A 176 -10.86 11.48 -22.10
N LEU A 177 -9.75 12.06 -21.62
CA LEU A 177 -9.79 13.35 -20.92
C LEU A 177 -10.52 14.40 -21.78
N ALA A 178 -10.24 14.44 -23.08
CA ALA A 178 -10.91 15.38 -24.01
C ALA A 178 -12.43 15.16 -24.10
N ASP A 179 -12.91 13.92 -23.98
CA ASP A 179 -14.35 13.63 -23.96
C ASP A 179 -15.00 14.08 -22.66
N LEU A 180 -14.31 13.89 -21.52
CA LEU A 180 -14.79 14.39 -20.22
C LEU A 180 -14.81 15.92 -20.18
N GLU A 181 -13.78 16.59 -20.72
CA GLU A 181 -13.75 18.07 -20.82
C GLU A 181 -14.88 18.62 -21.70
N LYS A 182 -15.21 17.94 -22.81
CA LYS A 182 -16.39 18.29 -23.62
C LYS A 182 -17.68 18.17 -22.82
N SER A 183 -17.81 17.12 -22.01
CA SER A 183 -18.98 16.92 -21.16
C SER A 183 -19.10 18.02 -20.10
N LEU A 184 -18.00 18.44 -19.50
CA LEU A 184 -17.94 19.57 -18.58
C LEU A 184 -18.30 20.91 -19.28
N ALA A 185 -17.79 21.13 -20.49
CA ALA A 185 -18.13 22.31 -21.29
C ALA A 185 -19.62 22.38 -21.68
N LEU A 186 -20.29 21.23 -21.75
CA LEU A 186 -21.74 21.12 -21.95
C LEU A 186 -22.54 21.21 -20.64
N HIS A 187 -21.88 21.44 -19.49
CA HIS A 187 -22.50 21.51 -18.16
C HIS A 187 -23.31 20.27 -17.80
N LEU A 188 -22.78 19.08 -18.11
CA LEU A 188 -23.42 17.80 -17.76
C LEU A 188 -23.12 17.36 -16.34
N ASP A 189 -22.27 18.09 -15.64
CA ASP A 189 -21.90 17.86 -14.25
C ASP A 189 -22.98 18.36 -13.29
N PRO A 190 -23.22 17.69 -12.15
CA PRO A 190 -24.15 18.16 -11.13
C PRO A 190 -23.68 19.49 -10.49
N ALA A 191 -24.61 20.28 -9.97
CA ALA A 191 -24.30 21.56 -9.32
C ALA A 191 -23.31 21.38 -8.17
N GLN A 192 -22.20 22.11 -8.22
CA GLN A 192 -21.14 22.12 -7.20
C GLN A 192 -21.50 23.06 -6.04
N ILE A 193 -21.01 22.74 -4.85
CA ILE A 193 -21.10 23.65 -3.69
C ILE A 193 -19.68 23.96 -3.19
N ASP A 194 -19.56 25.12 -2.57
CA ASP A 194 -18.29 25.58 -1.97
C ASP A 194 -17.90 24.68 -0.79
N PHE A 195 -16.87 23.86 -0.97
CA PHE A 195 -16.39 22.89 0.02
C PHE A 195 -15.90 23.56 1.31
N PRO A 196 -14.99 24.56 1.29
CA PRO A 196 -14.55 25.25 2.50
C PRO A 196 -15.72 25.86 3.29
N ARG A 197 -16.62 26.53 2.61
CA ARG A 197 -17.81 27.13 3.23
C ARG A 197 -18.70 26.05 3.85
N ARG A 198 -18.92 24.94 3.14
CA ARG A 198 -19.78 23.84 3.63
C ARG A 198 -19.15 23.12 4.81
N LEU A 199 -17.84 22.92 4.82
CA LEU A 199 -17.14 22.32 5.95
C LEU A 199 -17.28 23.16 7.22
N LEU A 200 -17.29 24.48 7.10
CA LEU A 200 -17.37 25.39 8.24
C LEU A 200 -18.81 25.82 8.58
N GLN A 201 -19.80 25.47 7.75
CA GLN A 201 -21.18 25.89 7.94
C GLN A 201 -21.83 25.21 9.14
N GLY A 202 -22.44 26.01 10.01
CA GLY A 202 -23.13 25.53 11.21
C GLY A 202 -22.19 25.11 12.35
N THR A 203 -20.89 25.39 12.21
CA THR A 203 -19.94 25.22 13.28
C THR A 203 -19.85 26.49 14.11
N GLU A 204 -20.20 26.41 15.38
CA GLU A 204 -19.79 27.41 16.38
C GLU A 204 -18.27 27.35 16.54
N PRO A 205 -17.60 28.40 16.99
CA PRO A 205 -16.13 28.36 17.20
C PRO A 205 -15.63 27.17 18.05
N SER A 206 -16.53 26.57 18.83
CA SER A 206 -16.26 25.41 19.69
C SER A 206 -16.70 24.06 19.10
N VAL A 207 -17.41 24.04 17.96
CA VAL A 207 -17.96 22.80 17.37
C VAL A 207 -17.30 22.56 16.00
N PRO A 208 -16.45 21.52 15.86
CA PRO A 208 -15.80 21.23 14.58
C PRO A 208 -16.79 20.73 13.54
N GLY A 209 -16.54 21.02 12.26
CA GLY A 209 -17.23 20.39 11.15
C GLY A 209 -16.91 18.90 11.06
N VAL A 210 -17.92 18.08 10.72
CA VAL A 210 -17.78 16.61 10.63
C VAL A 210 -17.60 16.20 9.17
N MET A 211 -16.50 15.47 8.90
CA MET A 211 -16.28 14.75 7.65
C MET A 211 -16.45 13.26 7.90
N ALA A 212 -17.48 12.66 7.33
CA ALA A 212 -17.74 11.22 7.44
C ALA A 212 -17.18 10.47 6.22
N GLU A 213 -16.55 9.31 6.44
CA GLU A 213 -15.87 8.56 5.38
C GLU A 213 -16.60 7.26 5.05
N ILE A 214 -16.81 7.00 3.76
CA ILE A 214 -17.29 5.72 3.21
C ILE A 214 -16.09 4.94 2.71
N LYS A 215 -15.81 3.79 3.37
CA LYS A 215 -14.65 2.96 3.09
C LYS A 215 -14.93 1.48 3.35
N ARG A 216 -14.74 0.63 2.34
CA ARG A 216 -14.97 -0.83 2.44
C ARG A 216 -13.76 -1.62 2.92
N ALA A 217 -12.56 -1.16 2.59
CA ALA A 217 -11.31 -1.84 2.95
C ALA A 217 -10.16 -0.84 3.07
N SER A 218 -9.04 -1.29 3.63
CA SER A 218 -7.77 -0.54 3.59
C SER A 218 -6.57 -1.49 3.62
N PRO A 219 -5.39 -1.11 3.11
CA PRO A 219 -4.19 -1.93 3.16
C PRO A 219 -3.82 -2.38 4.58
N SER A 220 -4.01 -1.52 5.58
CA SER A 220 -3.61 -1.79 6.97
C SER A 220 -4.62 -2.61 7.77
N LYS A 221 -5.92 -2.59 7.40
CA LYS A 221 -6.98 -3.29 8.15
C LYS A 221 -7.68 -4.38 7.36
N GLY A 222 -7.33 -4.57 6.08
CA GLY A 222 -8.05 -5.47 5.20
C GLY A 222 -9.50 -5.03 4.98
N ASN A 223 -10.41 -6.00 4.93
CA ASN A 223 -11.84 -5.77 4.73
C ASN A 223 -12.48 -5.19 5.99
N ILE A 224 -13.20 -4.07 5.85
CA ILE A 224 -13.86 -3.34 6.93
C ILE A 224 -15.40 -3.51 6.81
N ALA A 225 -15.95 -3.13 5.66
CA ALA A 225 -17.40 -3.11 5.43
C ALA A 225 -17.71 -3.40 3.94
N LEU A 226 -17.32 -4.58 3.45
CA LEU A 226 -17.42 -4.93 2.02
C LEU A 226 -18.83 -4.79 1.44
N HIS A 227 -19.85 -5.06 2.25
CA HIS A 227 -21.25 -5.02 1.83
C HIS A 227 -21.94 -3.67 2.10
N ALA A 228 -21.16 -2.64 2.52
CA ALA A 228 -21.74 -1.32 2.75
C ALA A 228 -22.28 -0.72 1.45
N HIS A 229 -23.55 -0.31 1.49
CA HIS A 229 -24.20 0.38 0.39
C HIS A 229 -23.92 1.88 0.51
N ALA A 230 -23.15 2.44 -0.42
CA ALA A 230 -22.65 3.81 -0.33
C ALA A 230 -23.77 4.87 -0.21
N GLY A 231 -24.87 4.71 -0.95
CA GLY A 231 -26.00 5.63 -0.91
C GLY A 231 -26.75 5.61 0.44
N GLU A 232 -26.97 4.43 1.03
CA GLU A 232 -27.63 4.33 2.37
C GLU A 232 -26.74 4.94 3.44
N GLN A 233 -25.45 4.67 3.40
CA GLN A 233 -24.49 5.23 4.35
C GLN A 233 -24.39 6.75 4.22
N ALA A 234 -24.42 7.27 2.98
CA ALA A 234 -24.43 8.71 2.72
C ALA A 234 -25.67 9.39 3.29
N LEU A 235 -26.87 8.81 3.12
CA LEU A 235 -28.11 9.32 3.70
C LEU A 235 -28.02 9.37 5.23
N ALA A 236 -27.56 8.30 5.86
CA ALA A 236 -27.39 8.24 7.31
C ALA A 236 -26.42 9.33 7.82
N TYR A 237 -25.30 9.52 7.14
CA TYR A 237 -24.34 10.58 7.49
C TYR A 237 -24.90 11.98 7.30
N ALA A 238 -25.60 12.23 6.19
CA ALA A 238 -26.23 13.53 5.93
C ALA A 238 -27.31 13.85 6.96
N GLN A 239 -28.16 12.89 7.30
CA GLN A 239 -29.19 13.03 8.33
C GLN A 239 -28.62 13.22 9.75
N SER A 240 -27.42 12.68 9.99
CA SER A 240 -26.67 12.85 11.25
C SER A 240 -25.90 14.18 11.31
N GLY A 241 -26.00 15.04 10.29
CA GLY A 241 -25.39 16.37 10.29
C GLY A 241 -23.96 16.43 9.77
N ALA A 242 -23.46 15.43 9.04
CA ALA A 242 -22.16 15.52 8.41
C ALA A 242 -22.07 16.72 7.44
N ASN A 243 -20.98 17.50 7.55
CA ASN A 243 -20.71 18.62 6.67
C ASN A 243 -20.15 18.14 5.33
N VAL A 244 -19.37 17.06 5.37
CA VAL A 244 -18.68 16.48 4.20
C VAL A 244 -18.82 14.96 4.25
N ILE A 245 -18.98 14.33 3.08
CA ILE A 245 -18.88 12.90 2.89
C ILE A 245 -17.65 12.62 2.02
N SER A 246 -16.68 11.92 2.59
CA SER A 246 -15.47 11.44 1.90
C SER A 246 -15.74 10.05 1.34
N VAL A 247 -15.55 9.87 0.03
CA VAL A 247 -15.85 8.60 -0.66
C VAL A 247 -14.58 8.02 -1.23
N LEU A 248 -14.13 6.87 -0.71
CA LEU A 248 -13.03 6.11 -1.30
C LEU A 248 -13.47 5.58 -2.67
N THR A 249 -12.66 5.88 -3.72
CA THR A 249 -12.93 5.42 -5.10
C THR A 249 -11.80 4.56 -5.66
N GLU A 250 -10.80 4.24 -4.84
CA GLU A 250 -9.72 3.34 -5.24
C GLU A 250 -10.20 1.88 -5.19
N PRO A 251 -10.11 1.13 -6.34
CA PRO A 251 -10.79 -0.17 -6.46
C PRO A 251 -9.99 -1.34 -5.89
N THR A 252 -8.66 -1.31 -5.92
CA THR A 252 -7.82 -2.46 -5.63
C THR A 252 -7.69 -2.71 -4.13
N TRP A 253 -7.30 -1.70 -3.36
CA TRP A 253 -7.03 -1.84 -1.92
C TRP A 253 -8.17 -1.33 -1.03
N PHE A 254 -8.91 -0.31 -1.48
CA PHE A 254 -10.01 0.28 -0.70
C PHE A 254 -11.38 -0.23 -1.10
N LYS A 255 -11.49 -0.96 -2.22
CA LYS A 255 -12.72 -1.58 -2.73
C LYS A 255 -13.85 -0.56 -2.98
N GLY A 256 -13.46 0.67 -3.34
CA GLY A 256 -14.38 1.72 -3.75
C GLY A 256 -14.41 1.89 -5.26
N THR A 257 -15.40 2.60 -5.77
CA THR A 257 -15.54 2.89 -7.21
C THR A 257 -16.02 4.30 -7.47
N ILE A 258 -15.87 4.80 -8.70
CA ILE A 258 -16.43 6.09 -9.10
C ILE A 258 -17.97 6.07 -9.08
N GLU A 259 -18.59 4.91 -9.32
CA GLU A 259 -20.02 4.69 -9.23
C GLU A 259 -20.52 4.88 -7.80
N ASP A 260 -19.76 4.50 -6.77
CA ASP A 260 -20.09 4.79 -5.38
C ASP A 260 -20.20 6.29 -5.12
N LEU A 261 -19.28 7.08 -5.68
CA LEU A 261 -19.30 8.54 -5.57
C LEU A 261 -20.55 9.11 -6.24
N ALA A 262 -20.88 8.67 -7.46
CA ALA A 262 -22.09 9.08 -8.16
C ALA A 262 -23.36 8.68 -7.37
N LEU A 263 -23.37 7.48 -6.81
CA LEU A 263 -24.50 7.00 -5.97
C LEU A 263 -24.66 7.85 -4.71
N VAL A 264 -23.56 8.20 -4.03
CA VAL A 264 -23.56 9.12 -2.89
C VAL A 264 -24.12 10.47 -3.29
N ARG A 265 -23.67 11.02 -4.41
CA ARG A 265 -24.15 12.31 -4.93
C ARG A 265 -25.66 12.30 -5.20
N HIS A 266 -26.16 11.26 -5.84
CA HIS A 266 -27.61 11.09 -6.06
C HIS A 266 -28.39 10.94 -4.77
N ALA A 267 -27.88 10.15 -3.80
CA ALA A 267 -28.57 9.92 -2.54
C ALA A 267 -28.79 11.20 -1.73
N VAL A 268 -27.86 12.14 -1.78
CA VAL A 268 -27.96 13.40 -1.01
C VAL A 268 -28.46 14.59 -1.84
N GLU A 269 -28.76 14.41 -3.13
CA GLU A 269 -29.14 15.48 -4.08
C GLU A 269 -30.23 16.41 -3.56
N ARG A 270 -31.28 15.83 -2.97
CA ARG A 270 -32.47 16.55 -2.54
C ARG A 270 -32.47 16.99 -1.09
N ILE A 271 -31.35 16.74 -0.38
CA ILE A 271 -31.24 17.14 1.03
C ILE A 271 -30.94 18.66 1.06
N PRO A 272 -31.75 19.45 1.74
CA PRO A 272 -31.43 20.85 1.96
C PRO A 272 -30.08 21.01 2.64
N ASN A 273 -29.23 21.89 2.12
CA ASN A 273 -27.86 22.05 2.61
C ASN A 273 -27.08 20.72 2.63
N ARG A 274 -27.17 19.94 1.54
CA ARG A 274 -26.47 18.65 1.42
C ARG A 274 -25.00 18.72 1.84
N PRO A 275 -24.43 17.64 2.37
CA PRO A 275 -22.98 17.58 2.60
C PRO A 275 -22.20 17.81 1.29
N ALA A 276 -21.01 18.40 1.39
CA ALA A 276 -20.08 18.40 0.30
C ALA A 276 -19.50 17.00 0.08
N ILE A 277 -19.19 16.64 -1.15
CA ILE A 277 -18.66 15.33 -1.51
C ILE A 277 -17.20 15.46 -1.90
N LEU A 278 -16.34 14.73 -1.20
CA LEU A 278 -14.91 14.63 -1.46
C LEU A 278 -14.62 13.28 -2.16
N ARG A 279 -14.02 13.32 -3.36
CA ARG A 279 -13.39 12.13 -3.91
C ARG A 279 -12.10 11.82 -3.15
N LYS A 280 -12.08 10.72 -2.40
CA LYS A 280 -10.91 10.21 -1.70
C LYS A 280 -10.25 9.14 -2.56
N ASP A 281 -9.20 9.51 -3.26
CA ASP A 281 -8.47 8.64 -4.20
C ASP A 281 -7.00 9.08 -4.27
N PHE A 282 -6.18 8.33 -4.97
CA PHE A 282 -4.81 8.68 -5.32
C PHE A 282 -4.84 9.35 -6.70
N ILE A 283 -4.99 10.66 -6.69
CA ILE A 283 -5.10 11.47 -7.91
C ILE A 283 -3.72 11.67 -8.52
N VAL A 284 -3.54 11.18 -9.75
CA VAL A 284 -2.27 11.18 -10.49
C VAL A 284 -2.36 11.86 -11.85
N HIS A 285 -3.58 12.14 -12.32
CA HIS A 285 -3.86 12.68 -13.64
C HIS A 285 -5.14 13.54 -13.65
N GLU A 286 -5.21 14.54 -14.52
CA GLU A 286 -6.37 15.45 -14.70
C GLU A 286 -7.66 14.70 -15.04
N TYR A 287 -7.54 13.58 -15.74
CA TYR A 287 -8.65 12.68 -16.03
C TYR A 287 -9.51 12.38 -14.80
N GLN A 288 -8.85 12.05 -13.69
CA GLN A 288 -9.55 11.69 -12.45
C GLN A 288 -10.29 12.90 -11.83
N ILE A 289 -9.80 14.12 -12.05
CA ILE A 289 -10.44 15.36 -11.59
C ILE A 289 -11.71 15.62 -12.41
N ALA A 290 -11.60 15.55 -13.74
CA ALA A 290 -12.74 15.69 -14.64
C ALA A 290 -13.81 14.61 -14.40
N GLU A 291 -13.39 13.36 -14.23
CA GLU A 291 -14.24 12.22 -13.88
C GLU A 291 -14.96 12.44 -12.53
N ALA A 292 -14.21 12.91 -11.50
CA ALA A 292 -14.77 13.23 -10.19
C ALA A 292 -15.87 14.29 -10.30
N ARG A 293 -15.61 15.35 -11.07
CA ARG A 293 -16.54 16.44 -11.24
C ARG A 293 -17.82 15.99 -11.94
N LEU A 294 -17.72 15.21 -13.00
CA LEU A 294 -18.86 14.62 -13.71
C LEU A 294 -19.66 13.64 -12.83
N ALA A 295 -18.97 12.89 -11.96
CA ALA A 295 -19.63 12.02 -10.98
C ALA A 295 -20.25 12.79 -9.79
N GLY A 296 -20.02 14.12 -9.69
CA GLY A 296 -20.66 15.00 -8.72
C GLY A 296 -19.84 15.26 -7.45
N ALA A 297 -18.54 15.06 -7.46
CA ALA A 297 -17.66 15.53 -6.40
C ALA A 297 -17.62 17.06 -6.36
N ASP A 298 -17.62 17.62 -5.16
CA ASP A 298 -17.44 19.04 -4.91
C ASP A 298 -15.95 19.39 -4.74
N THR A 299 -15.13 18.40 -4.37
CA THR A 299 -13.67 18.52 -4.21
C THR A 299 -12.97 17.18 -4.35
N ILE A 300 -11.64 17.21 -4.45
CA ILE A 300 -10.77 16.05 -4.52
C ILE A 300 -9.65 16.12 -3.46
N LEU A 301 -8.95 15.00 -3.23
CA LEU A 301 -7.76 14.94 -2.39
C LEU A 301 -6.50 14.88 -3.27
N LEU A 302 -5.53 15.76 -3.01
CA LEU A 302 -4.17 15.64 -3.54
C LEU A 302 -3.22 15.20 -2.43
N ILE A 303 -2.51 14.09 -2.62
CA ILE A 303 -1.56 13.55 -1.65
C ILE A 303 -0.16 14.07 -1.98
N VAL A 304 0.27 15.12 -1.28
CA VAL A 304 1.54 15.82 -1.54
C VAL A 304 2.75 14.89 -1.52
N ALA A 305 2.78 13.91 -0.61
CA ALA A 305 3.90 12.96 -0.49
C ALA A 305 4.08 12.03 -1.71
N MET A 306 3.11 11.98 -2.62
CA MET A 306 3.12 11.12 -3.81
C MET A 306 3.39 11.85 -5.11
N LEU A 307 3.26 13.17 -5.11
CA LEU A 307 3.32 14.00 -6.31
C LEU A 307 4.62 14.80 -6.32
N ASP A 308 5.32 14.75 -7.44
CA ASP A 308 6.38 15.74 -7.69
C ASP A 308 5.77 17.14 -7.79
N ASP A 309 6.61 18.17 -7.61
CA ASP A 309 6.16 19.56 -7.57
C ASP A 309 5.46 20.01 -8.85
N ILE A 310 5.92 19.56 -10.01
CA ILE A 310 5.34 19.92 -11.32
C ILE A 310 3.95 19.32 -11.46
N THR A 311 3.82 18.02 -11.20
CA THR A 311 2.52 17.31 -11.26
C THR A 311 1.54 17.87 -10.23
N ARG A 312 2.01 18.14 -9.01
CA ARG A 312 1.17 18.72 -7.94
C ARG A 312 0.58 20.09 -8.36
N HIS A 313 1.42 20.99 -8.85
CA HIS A 313 0.95 22.31 -9.31
C HIS A 313 -0.01 22.22 -10.49
N ARG A 314 0.26 21.32 -11.44
CA ARG A 314 -0.59 21.08 -12.59
C ARG A 314 -1.97 20.57 -12.18
N LEU A 315 -2.03 19.55 -11.32
CA LEU A 315 -3.30 18.98 -10.83
C LEU A 315 -4.07 19.97 -9.95
N TYR A 316 -3.37 20.76 -9.14
CA TYR A 316 -3.99 21.80 -8.33
C TYR A 316 -4.58 22.93 -9.20
N ALA A 317 -3.88 23.35 -10.23
CA ALA A 317 -4.39 24.39 -11.15
C ALA A 317 -5.58 23.91 -12.00
N TYR A 318 -5.67 22.60 -12.24
CA TYR A 318 -6.78 21.98 -12.97
C TYR A 318 -8.02 21.76 -12.09
N SER A 319 -7.85 21.61 -10.76
CA SER A 319 -8.95 21.33 -9.82
C SER A 319 -9.71 22.61 -9.44
#